data_d00ff792af0d0b1d4b37a836431d53e8
#
_entry.id   d00ff792af0d0b1d4b37a836431d53e8
#
_cell.length_a   1.000
_cell.length_b   1.000
_cell.length_c   1.000
_cell.angle_alpha   90.00
_cell.angle_beta   90.00
_cell.angle_gamma   90.00
#
_symmetry.space_group_name_H-M   'P 1'
#
loop_
_entity.id
_entity.type
_entity.pdbx_description
1 polymer ?
#
loop_
_entity_poly.entity_id
_entity_poly.type
_entity_poly.pdbx_seq_one_letter_code
_entity_poly.pdbx_strand_id
1 'polypeptide(L)'
;DFPGGGIILNSKTEIRKAYEQGSGSIKIRGEWLVEDLPRGKRQIIITAIPYGVNKARLIERIAEIIISKKLPLLLDVRDESDEKMRIVLEIRSGAEADKVMAYLIRHTDLETSFQLNFNCLQPNGEPARLSLKDICRHFLDFRREVVTRRLKYELALLEKRLHILKGFAAIFKTLDKALKMIRSSKSKQEAHGKLKKGFKLDDDQVSAILEIPLYRLVSMEIDKIIVEQDAKLKEKKQIEGTLRSTKKVWHEVRGELGEIEKKFGDRRRTKIKTVEPVEYNAEDFIEHEDAYLVISRNGWLRKFKKLSDPNCLKYKENDELMATAKANTRELVAFFTSRGMVYVHKVYNLPYTRAGFGEPIQNLFKFADGEKVVHMLSLDPAELATTVGQAVPQKDSPSRQKRLSFVEDDGSGLEGLVLGSSGYGFRFPMTNLCETTRSGRKLMSLKNNDHMIGFSLVTGDYLFMASASGKGIVIPVEQVSLLTGAGMGSRLMKLVDSTLAGFKVTELKSKATLVFKDGKPKEIGLGNIRLCNRGAQGVIVSKRRKITTVE
;
A
#
# COMPACT_ATOMS: atom_id res chain seq x y z
N ASP A 1 -1.64 18.29 -14.13
CA ASP A 1 -0.31 17.84 -14.52
C ASP A 1 0.67 18.08 -13.39
N PHE A 2 1.47 17.07 -13.02
CA PHE A 2 2.44 17.16 -11.94
C PHE A 2 3.86 17.36 -12.52
N PRO A 3 4.68 18.21 -11.92
CA PRO A 3 6.03 18.53 -12.45
C PRO A 3 6.93 17.31 -12.64
N GLY A 4 6.83 16.33 -11.74
CA GLY A 4 7.61 15.09 -11.78
C GLY A 4 7.03 13.99 -12.68
N GLY A 5 5.90 14.22 -13.35
CA GLY A 5 5.21 13.20 -14.15
C GLY A 5 4.43 12.20 -13.29
N GLY A 6 4.51 10.92 -13.63
CA GLY A 6 3.79 9.83 -12.98
C GLY A 6 2.45 9.49 -13.62
N ILE A 7 1.75 8.53 -13.05
CA ILE A 7 0.48 8.00 -13.57
C ILE A 7 -0.64 8.29 -12.58
N ILE A 8 -1.69 8.96 -13.05
CA ILE A 8 -2.95 9.12 -12.33
C ILE A 8 -3.79 7.87 -12.57
N LEU A 9 -4.23 7.23 -11.48
CA LEU A 9 -4.99 5.98 -11.49
C LEU A 9 -6.50 6.18 -11.43
N ASN A 10 -6.93 7.39 -11.08
CA ASN A 10 -8.36 7.71 -10.98
C ASN A 10 -9.05 7.63 -12.34
N SER A 11 -10.29 7.21 -12.34
CA SER A 11 -11.15 7.25 -13.51
C SER A 11 -11.41 8.69 -13.97
N LYS A 12 -11.72 8.88 -15.25
CA LYS A 12 -12.08 10.20 -15.80
C LYS A 12 -13.27 10.83 -15.05
N THR A 13 -14.20 10.02 -14.60
CA THR A 13 -15.40 10.46 -13.84
C THR A 13 -15.03 10.98 -12.45
N GLU A 14 -14.11 10.30 -11.74
CA GLU A 14 -13.61 10.75 -10.43
C GLU A 14 -12.82 12.05 -10.54
N ILE A 15 -11.94 12.16 -11.54
CA ILE A 15 -11.18 13.40 -11.81
C ILE A 15 -12.14 14.56 -12.11
N ARG A 16 -13.15 14.34 -12.97
CA ARG A 16 -14.16 15.34 -13.28
C ARG A 16 -14.89 15.80 -12.02
N LYS A 17 -15.35 14.86 -11.20
CA LYS A 17 -16.04 15.15 -9.94
C LYS A 17 -15.16 15.98 -8.98
N ALA A 18 -13.88 15.62 -8.85
CA ALA A 18 -12.93 16.38 -8.02
C ALA A 18 -12.77 17.83 -8.51
N TYR A 19 -12.68 18.05 -9.82
CA TYR A 19 -12.58 19.38 -10.40
C TYR A 19 -13.89 20.19 -10.32
N GLU A 20 -15.05 19.54 -10.41
CA GLU A 20 -16.35 20.18 -10.25
C GLU A 20 -16.62 20.58 -8.79
N GLN A 21 -16.19 19.75 -7.85
CA GLN A 21 -16.36 20.02 -6.41
C GLN A 21 -15.27 20.92 -5.80
N GLY A 22 -14.16 21.12 -6.52
CA GLY A 22 -12.99 21.83 -6.00
C GLY A 22 -12.26 21.10 -4.87
N SER A 23 -12.55 19.81 -4.66
CA SER A 23 -11.88 18.95 -3.69
C SER A 23 -11.99 17.48 -4.07
N GLY A 24 -10.97 16.70 -3.71
CA GLY A 24 -10.94 15.27 -3.99
C GLY A 24 -9.56 14.67 -3.74
N SER A 25 -9.45 13.35 -3.90
CA SER A 25 -8.19 12.62 -3.79
C SER A 25 -7.78 12.11 -5.15
N ILE A 26 -6.58 12.45 -5.56
CA ILE A 26 -5.96 11.97 -6.81
C ILE A 26 -4.87 10.98 -6.45
N LYS A 27 -5.03 9.71 -6.89
CA LYS A 27 -4.04 8.67 -6.71
C LYS A 27 -2.97 8.79 -7.80
N ILE A 28 -1.72 8.92 -7.36
CA ILE A 28 -0.56 9.07 -8.24
C ILE A 28 0.38 7.91 -7.99
N ARG A 29 0.83 7.27 -9.06
CA ARG A 29 1.82 6.20 -9.05
C ARG A 29 3.05 6.62 -9.84
N GLY A 30 4.23 6.22 -9.36
CA GLY A 30 5.48 6.37 -10.09
C GLY A 30 5.48 5.61 -11.42
N GLU A 31 6.37 6.00 -12.32
CA GLU A 31 6.59 5.28 -13.57
C GLU A 31 7.87 4.48 -13.51
N TRP A 32 7.86 3.31 -14.14
CA TRP A 32 9.02 2.47 -14.29
C TRP A 32 9.06 1.80 -15.65
N LEU A 33 10.24 1.34 -16.00
CA LEU A 33 10.48 0.49 -17.17
C LEU A 33 11.41 -0.67 -16.77
N VAL A 34 11.41 -1.73 -17.56
CA VAL A 34 12.29 -2.87 -17.37
C VAL A 34 13.36 -2.81 -18.44
N GLU A 35 14.62 -2.92 -18.05
CA GLU A 35 15.75 -3.03 -18.94
C GLU A 35 16.34 -4.45 -18.85
N ASP A 36 16.49 -5.09 -20.00
CA ASP A 36 17.19 -6.37 -20.11
C ASP A 36 18.71 -6.13 -20.22
N LEU A 37 19.48 -6.78 -19.37
CA LEU A 37 20.92 -6.71 -19.32
C LEU A 37 21.57 -7.97 -19.93
N PRO A 38 22.86 -7.93 -20.33
CA PRO A 38 23.58 -9.12 -20.78
C PRO A 38 23.51 -10.27 -19.78
N ARG A 39 23.56 -11.51 -20.27
CA ARG A 39 23.49 -12.75 -19.48
C ARG A 39 22.14 -13.00 -18.80
N GLY A 40 21.04 -12.52 -19.37
CA GLY A 40 19.69 -12.75 -18.85
C GLY A 40 19.37 -12.06 -17.52
N LYS A 41 20.18 -11.08 -17.12
CA LYS A 41 19.87 -10.21 -15.99
C LYS A 41 18.83 -9.17 -16.40
N ARG A 42 18.04 -8.71 -15.44
CA ARG A 42 17.04 -7.66 -15.60
C ARG A 42 17.20 -6.63 -14.50
N GLN A 43 16.89 -5.40 -14.84
CA GLN A 43 16.77 -4.31 -13.85
C GLN A 43 15.49 -3.51 -14.09
N ILE A 44 14.94 -2.97 -13.03
CA ILE A 44 13.80 -2.07 -13.08
C ILE A 44 14.33 -0.65 -12.87
N ILE A 45 13.90 0.27 -13.71
CA ILE A 45 14.29 1.68 -13.62
C ILE A 45 13.05 2.49 -13.30
N ILE A 46 13.05 3.13 -12.15
CA ILE A 46 12.01 4.09 -11.78
C ILE A 46 12.38 5.42 -12.42
N THR A 47 11.51 5.90 -13.33
CA THR A 47 11.70 7.11 -14.12
C THR A 47 10.89 8.31 -13.61
N ALA A 48 9.89 8.06 -12.74
CA ALA A 48 9.13 9.10 -12.05
C ALA A 48 8.63 8.59 -10.70
N ILE A 49 8.59 9.47 -9.71
CA ILE A 49 7.98 9.22 -8.40
C ILE A 49 6.79 10.15 -8.20
N PRO A 50 5.82 9.80 -7.34
CA PRO A 50 4.67 10.66 -7.08
C PRO A 50 5.10 12.03 -6.55
N TYR A 51 4.34 13.06 -6.93
CA TYR A 51 4.58 14.41 -6.47
C TYR A 51 4.54 14.52 -4.94
N GLY A 52 5.51 15.21 -4.36
CA GLY A 52 5.65 15.40 -2.92
C GLY A 52 6.39 14.29 -2.19
N VAL A 53 6.74 13.18 -2.86
CA VAL A 53 7.55 12.11 -2.27
C VAL A 53 9.02 12.51 -2.24
N ASN A 54 9.65 12.33 -1.08
CA ASN A 54 11.09 12.54 -0.93
C ASN A 54 11.86 11.34 -1.50
N LYS A 55 12.66 11.59 -2.55
CA LYS A 55 13.44 10.56 -3.25
C LYS A 55 14.40 9.81 -2.32
N ALA A 56 15.15 10.52 -1.49
CA ALA A 56 16.14 9.91 -0.60
C ALA A 56 15.47 8.96 0.41
N ARG A 57 14.35 9.39 1.03
CA ARG A 57 13.58 8.55 1.95
C ARG A 57 12.97 7.33 1.26
N LEU A 58 12.53 7.47 0.02
CA LEU A 58 12.03 6.35 -0.77
C LEU A 58 13.11 5.30 -0.99
N ILE A 59 14.32 5.73 -1.39
CA ILE A 59 15.47 4.84 -1.61
C ILE A 59 15.89 4.16 -0.31
N GLU A 60 15.96 4.90 0.79
CA GLU A 60 16.26 4.38 2.13
C GLU A 60 15.25 3.28 2.52
N ARG A 61 13.96 3.53 2.28
CA ARG A 61 12.90 2.55 2.56
C ARG A 61 13.04 1.28 1.72
N ILE A 62 13.41 1.42 0.44
CA ILE A 62 13.68 0.27 -0.43
C ILE A 62 14.91 -0.50 0.07
N ALA A 63 15.98 0.20 0.47
CA ALA A 63 17.18 -0.42 1.04
C ALA A 63 16.88 -1.19 2.35
N GLU A 64 16.03 -0.66 3.23
CA GLU A 64 15.56 -1.38 4.42
C GLU A 64 14.84 -2.69 4.08
N ILE A 65 14.01 -2.71 3.03
CA ILE A 65 13.33 -3.91 2.55
C ILE A 65 14.35 -4.96 2.10
N ILE A 66 15.40 -4.54 1.39
CA ILE A 66 16.50 -5.43 0.94
C ILE A 66 17.27 -5.99 2.14
N ILE A 67 17.72 -5.14 3.06
CA ILE A 67 18.49 -5.53 4.25
C ILE A 67 17.69 -6.49 5.13
N SER A 68 16.40 -6.23 5.31
CA SER A 68 15.51 -7.09 6.10
C SER A 68 15.10 -8.37 5.38
N LYS A 69 15.54 -8.58 4.12
CA LYS A 69 15.19 -9.73 3.26
C LYS A 69 13.70 -9.98 3.11
N LYS A 70 12.89 -8.93 3.21
CA LYS A 70 11.42 -9.02 3.04
C LYS A 70 11.02 -9.25 1.59
N LEU A 71 11.87 -8.85 0.64
CA LEU A 71 11.69 -9.06 -0.79
C LEU A 71 12.95 -9.73 -1.37
N PRO A 72 13.08 -11.07 -1.31
CA PRO A 72 14.28 -11.78 -1.76
C PRO A 72 14.57 -11.68 -3.26
N LEU A 73 13.57 -11.24 -4.05
CA LEU A 73 13.68 -11.02 -5.48
C LEU A 73 14.43 -9.74 -5.83
N LEU A 74 14.54 -8.78 -4.90
CA LEU A 74 15.22 -7.50 -5.05
C LEU A 74 16.61 -7.60 -4.39
N LEU A 75 17.66 -7.33 -5.17
CA LEU A 75 19.05 -7.51 -4.74
C LEU A 75 19.70 -6.20 -4.29
N ASP A 76 19.48 -5.11 -5.04
CA ASP A 76 20.13 -3.82 -4.80
C ASP A 76 19.29 -2.66 -5.30
N VAL A 77 19.54 -1.46 -4.75
CA VAL A 77 18.97 -0.19 -5.19
C VAL A 77 20.05 0.86 -5.33
N ARG A 78 20.09 1.55 -6.47
CA ARG A 78 21.05 2.63 -6.76
C ARG A 78 20.33 3.85 -7.30
N ASP A 79 20.80 5.03 -6.91
CA ASP A 79 20.36 6.30 -7.48
C ASP A 79 21.37 6.75 -8.54
N GLU A 80 20.95 6.68 -9.78
CA GLU A 80 21.73 7.12 -10.95
C GLU A 80 21.09 8.36 -11.60
N SER A 81 20.29 9.11 -10.81
CA SER A 81 19.58 10.29 -11.33
C SER A 81 20.57 11.45 -11.56
N ASP A 82 20.41 12.10 -12.70
CA ASP A 82 21.01 13.39 -13.06
C ASP A 82 19.92 14.45 -13.21
N GLU A 83 19.79 15.07 -14.38
CA GLU A 83 18.65 15.94 -14.76
C GLU A 83 17.35 15.13 -14.88
N LYS A 84 17.46 13.83 -15.16
CA LYS A 84 16.35 12.90 -15.27
C LYS A 84 16.39 11.92 -14.11
N MET A 85 15.22 11.58 -13.62
CA MET A 85 15.08 10.57 -12.57
C MET A 85 15.45 9.18 -13.11
N ARG A 86 16.39 8.52 -12.42
CA ARG A 86 16.82 7.16 -12.72
C ARG A 86 17.20 6.43 -11.42
N ILE A 87 16.23 5.75 -10.81
CA ILE A 87 16.50 4.86 -9.67
C ILE A 87 16.51 3.45 -10.21
N VAL A 88 17.64 2.78 -10.08
CA VAL A 88 17.88 1.44 -10.60
C VAL A 88 17.67 0.42 -9.51
N LEU A 89 16.82 -0.57 -9.77
CA LEU A 89 16.54 -1.72 -8.92
C LEU A 89 17.09 -2.97 -9.59
N GLU A 90 18.10 -3.61 -9.00
CA GLU A 90 18.64 -4.86 -9.49
C GLU A 90 17.79 -6.02 -8.96
N ILE A 91 17.24 -6.83 -9.87
CA ILE A 91 16.39 -7.96 -9.52
C ILE A 91 17.09 -9.29 -9.82
N ARG A 92 16.70 -10.34 -9.08
CA ARG A 92 17.22 -11.71 -9.28
C ARG A 92 16.88 -12.20 -10.68
N SER A 93 17.81 -12.92 -11.30
CA SER A 93 17.57 -13.56 -12.60
C SER A 93 16.33 -14.46 -12.53
N GLY A 94 15.43 -14.34 -13.53
CA GLY A 94 14.16 -15.04 -13.57
C GLY A 94 13.03 -14.43 -12.70
N ALA A 95 13.30 -13.34 -11.97
CA ALA A 95 12.24 -12.65 -11.22
C ALA A 95 11.30 -11.88 -12.15
N GLU A 96 10.00 -11.93 -11.87
CA GLU A 96 9.00 -11.14 -12.56
C GLU A 96 9.00 -9.70 -12.02
N ALA A 97 9.30 -8.73 -12.89
CA ALA A 97 9.39 -7.33 -12.51
C ALA A 97 8.08 -6.79 -11.90
N ASP A 98 6.93 -7.21 -12.43
CA ASP A 98 5.62 -6.78 -11.96
C ASP A 98 5.34 -7.21 -10.52
N LYS A 99 5.79 -8.41 -10.11
CA LYS A 99 5.69 -8.86 -8.71
C LYS A 99 6.53 -7.99 -7.80
N VAL A 100 7.79 -7.70 -8.18
CA VAL A 100 8.68 -6.83 -7.38
C VAL A 100 8.04 -5.45 -7.22
N MET A 101 7.51 -4.88 -8.30
CA MET A 101 6.85 -3.57 -8.26
C MET A 101 5.55 -3.61 -7.44
N ALA A 102 4.76 -4.68 -7.51
CA ALA A 102 3.57 -4.86 -6.67
C ALA A 102 3.89 -4.78 -5.18
N TYR A 103 4.97 -5.44 -4.77
CA TYR A 103 5.45 -5.37 -3.38
C TYR A 103 5.88 -3.95 -3.01
N LEU A 104 6.70 -3.31 -3.84
CA LEU A 104 7.21 -1.95 -3.58
C LEU A 104 6.10 -0.91 -3.53
N ILE A 105 5.13 -0.97 -4.44
CA ILE A 105 3.95 -0.09 -4.45
C ILE A 105 3.16 -0.21 -3.14
N ARG A 106 3.05 -1.42 -2.58
CA ARG A 106 2.29 -1.66 -1.35
C ARG A 106 3.03 -1.22 -0.09
N HIS A 107 4.38 -1.26 -0.09
CA HIS A 107 5.20 -1.07 1.12
C HIS A 107 6.04 0.21 1.11
N THR A 108 5.94 1.03 0.04
CA THR A 108 6.65 2.30 -0.11
C THR A 108 5.72 3.39 -0.66
N ASP A 109 6.22 4.61 -0.74
CA ASP A 109 5.48 5.77 -1.26
C ASP A 109 5.51 5.87 -2.80
N LEU A 110 5.72 4.75 -3.52
CA LEU A 110 5.63 4.69 -4.99
C LEU A 110 4.20 4.88 -5.52
N GLU A 111 3.21 4.74 -4.67
CA GLU A 111 1.83 5.14 -4.92
C GLU A 111 1.33 5.95 -3.73
N THR A 112 0.84 7.17 -4.00
CA THR A 112 0.33 8.07 -2.97
C THR A 112 -0.97 8.72 -3.40
N SER A 113 -1.69 9.26 -2.43
CA SER A 113 -2.91 10.02 -2.67
C SER A 113 -2.64 11.50 -2.44
N PHE A 114 -2.75 12.29 -3.49
CA PHE A 114 -2.66 13.74 -3.42
C PHE A 114 -4.04 14.33 -3.17
N GLN A 115 -4.17 15.13 -2.12
CA GLN A 115 -5.42 15.82 -1.79
C GLN A 115 -5.55 17.10 -2.60
N LEU A 116 -6.50 17.10 -3.53
CA LEU A 116 -6.90 18.27 -4.29
C LEU A 116 -7.80 19.14 -3.42
N ASN A 117 -7.46 20.43 -3.27
CA ASN A 117 -8.26 21.38 -2.51
C ASN A 117 -8.11 22.79 -3.09
N PHE A 118 -9.14 23.27 -3.79
CA PHE A 118 -9.17 24.57 -4.45
C PHE A 118 -9.74 25.67 -3.56
N ASN A 119 -9.14 25.86 -2.38
CA ASN A 119 -9.45 27.02 -1.54
C ASN A 119 -8.74 28.25 -2.11
N CYS A 120 -9.52 29.16 -2.64
CA CYS A 120 -9.06 30.36 -3.31
C CYS A 120 -9.69 31.61 -2.67
N LEU A 121 -9.02 32.76 -2.82
CA LEU A 121 -9.63 34.06 -2.56
C LEU A 121 -10.35 34.52 -3.83
N GLN A 122 -11.63 34.84 -3.70
CA GLN A 122 -12.41 35.45 -4.76
C GLN A 122 -11.94 36.90 -5.03
N PRO A 123 -12.32 37.52 -6.16
CA PRO A 123 -11.97 38.92 -6.44
C PRO A 123 -12.43 39.93 -5.38
N ASN A 124 -13.47 39.59 -4.60
CA ASN A 124 -13.96 40.39 -3.48
C ASN A 124 -13.16 40.18 -2.16
N GLY A 125 -12.14 39.29 -2.18
CA GLY A 125 -11.31 38.95 -1.01
C GLY A 125 -11.90 37.87 -0.10
N GLU A 126 -13.07 37.32 -0.39
CA GLU A 126 -13.66 36.26 0.41
C GLU A 126 -13.05 34.89 0.08
N PRO A 127 -12.69 34.08 1.07
CA PRO A 127 -12.22 32.72 0.85
C PRO A 127 -13.38 31.81 0.45
N ALA A 128 -13.20 31.05 -0.62
CA ALA A 128 -14.18 30.06 -1.07
C ALA A 128 -13.49 28.86 -1.71
N ARG A 129 -14.14 27.70 -1.59
CA ARG A 129 -13.75 26.52 -2.37
C ARG A 129 -14.44 26.62 -3.73
N LEU A 130 -13.63 26.72 -4.78
CA LEU A 130 -14.11 26.94 -6.13
C LEU A 130 -13.93 25.69 -6.99
N SER A 131 -14.81 25.51 -7.98
CA SER A 131 -14.56 24.53 -9.05
C SER A 131 -13.43 25.04 -9.97
N LEU A 132 -12.76 24.14 -10.70
CA LEU A 132 -11.79 24.54 -11.72
C LEU A 132 -12.43 25.49 -12.75
N LYS A 133 -13.69 25.26 -13.12
CA LYS A 133 -14.44 26.10 -14.05
C LYS A 133 -14.62 27.52 -13.52
N ASP A 134 -14.93 27.67 -12.24
CA ASP A 134 -15.12 28.98 -11.64
C ASP A 134 -13.80 29.73 -11.49
N ILE A 135 -12.71 29.04 -11.12
CA ILE A 135 -11.35 29.62 -11.13
C ILE A 135 -11.00 30.17 -12.51
N CYS A 136 -11.20 29.37 -13.57
CA CYS A 136 -10.94 29.81 -14.93
C CYS A 136 -11.84 31.01 -15.32
N ARG A 137 -13.11 31.01 -14.90
CA ARG A 137 -14.04 32.13 -15.16
C ARG A 137 -13.55 33.42 -14.49
N HIS A 138 -13.21 33.38 -13.22
CA HIS A 138 -12.70 34.55 -12.50
C HIS A 138 -11.39 35.07 -13.12
N PHE A 139 -10.50 34.17 -13.51
CA PHE A 139 -9.28 34.56 -14.23
C PHE A 139 -9.56 35.28 -15.54
N LEU A 140 -10.46 34.72 -16.36
CA LEU A 140 -10.82 35.32 -17.64
C LEU A 140 -11.52 36.68 -17.49
N ASP A 141 -12.42 36.83 -16.54
CA ASP A 141 -13.08 38.09 -16.24
C ASP A 141 -12.06 39.14 -15.78
N PHE A 142 -11.12 38.79 -14.93
CA PHE A 142 -10.03 39.67 -14.54
C PHE A 142 -9.15 40.05 -15.74
N ARG A 143 -8.79 39.10 -16.61
CA ARG A 143 -8.03 39.39 -17.85
C ARG A 143 -8.77 40.36 -18.73
N ARG A 144 -10.05 40.17 -18.93
CA ARG A 144 -10.90 41.09 -19.73
C ARG A 144 -10.85 42.52 -19.14
N GLU A 145 -10.96 42.65 -17.83
CA GLU A 145 -10.88 43.94 -17.16
C GLU A 145 -9.50 44.60 -17.37
N VAL A 146 -8.43 43.86 -17.17
CA VAL A 146 -7.05 44.35 -17.36
C VAL A 146 -6.82 44.82 -18.80
N VAL A 147 -7.20 43.99 -19.79
CA VAL A 147 -7.08 44.35 -21.21
C VAL A 147 -7.93 45.59 -21.52
N THR A 148 -9.14 45.67 -20.97
CA THR A 148 -9.97 46.86 -21.16
C THR A 148 -9.35 48.13 -20.55
N ARG A 149 -8.77 48.03 -19.35
CA ARG A 149 -8.05 49.16 -18.72
C ARG A 149 -6.82 49.58 -19.53
N ARG A 150 -6.04 48.62 -20.00
CA ARG A 150 -4.87 48.87 -20.86
C ARG A 150 -5.28 49.60 -22.13
N LEU A 151 -6.26 49.08 -22.88
CA LEU A 151 -6.75 49.69 -24.11
C LEU A 151 -7.31 51.13 -23.89
N LYS A 152 -7.98 51.38 -22.78
CA LYS A 152 -8.43 52.73 -22.40
C LYS A 152 -7.26 53.67 -22.13
N TYR A 153 -6.22 53.18 -21.45
CA TYR A 153 -5.04 53.98 -21.21
C TYR A 153 -4.26 54.30 -22.49
N GLU A 154 -4.08 53.31 -23.35
CA GLU A 154 -3.44 53.48 -24.67
C GLU A 154 -4.21 54.47 -25.51
N LEU A 155 -5.54 54.37 -25.52
CA LEU A 155 -6.42 55.31 -26.21
C LEU A 155 -6.23 56.73 -25.70
N ALA A 156 -6.19 56.95 -24.41
CA ALA A 156 -5.99 58.28 -23.83
C ALA A 156 -4.62 58.87 -24.19
N LEU A 157 -3.55 58.05 -24.24
CA LEU A 157 -2.25 58.48 -24.70
C LEU A 157 -2.25 58.85 -26.18
N LEU A 158 -2.91 58.03 -27.01
CA LEU A 158 -3.07 58.29 -28.42
C LEU A 158 -3.87 59.57 -28.67
N GLU A 159 -4.93 59.82 -27.93
CA GLU A 159 -5.74 61.04 -28.03
C GLU A 159 -4.94 62.30 -27.70
N LYS A 160 -4.13 62.26 -26.60
CA LYS A 160 -3.22 63.35 -26.27
C LYS A 160 -2.20 63.62 -27.39
N ARG A 161 -1.58 62.53 -27.91
CA ARG A 161 -0.60 62.69 -29.00
C ARG A 161 -1.24 63.20 -30.30
N LEU A 162 -2.38 62.66 -30.69
CA LEU A 162 -3.16 63.13 -31.85
C LEU A 162 -3.61 64.58 -31.73
N HIS A 163 -3.95 65.00 -30.51
CA HIS A 163 -4.34 66.38 -30.22
C HIS A 163 -3.18 67.35 -30.54
N ILE A 164 -1.97 67.02 -30.09
CA ILE A 164 -0.76 67.80 -30.42
C ILE A 164 -0.48 67.77 -31.94
N LEU A 165 -0.52 66.59 -32.58
CA LEU A 165 -0.28 66.43 -34.02
C LEU A 165 -1.26 67.22 -34.89
N LYS A 166 -2.54 67.31 -34.45
CA LYS A 166 -3.52 68.18 -35.11
C LYS A 166 -3.14 69.66 -35.06
N GLY A 167 -2.57 70.11 -33.92
CA GLY A 167 -2.04 71.48 -33.82
C GLY A 167 -0.88 71.73 -34.79
N PHE A 168 0.03 70.75 -34.90
CA PHE A 168 1.12 70.84 -35.89
C PHE A 168 0.61 70.88 -37.32
N ALA A 169 -0.31 69.98 -37.67
CA ALA A 169 -0.88 69.96 -39.02
C ALA A 169 -1.61 71.28 -39.40
N ALA A 170 -2.24 71.94 -38.42
CA ALA A 170 -2.89 73.23 -38.63
C ALA A 170 -1.87 74.37 -38.98
N ILE A 171 -0.71 74.36 -38.30
CA ILE A 171 0.33 75.37 -38.57
C ILE A 171 1.11 75.07 -39.85
N PHE A 172 1.42 73.78 -40.12
CA PHE A 172 2.23 73.41 -41.29
C PHE A 172 1.56 73.77 -42.62
N LYS A 173 0.25 73.84 -42.67
CA LYS A 173 -0.50 74.29 -43.85
C LYS A 173 -0.21 75.78 -44.21
N THR A 174 0.19 76.57 -43.23
CA THR A 174 0.43 78.03 -43.42
C THR A 174 1.64 78.42 -42.50
N LEU A 175 2.77 77.70 -42.65
CA LEU A 175 3.95 77.83 -41.83
C LEU A 175 4.53 79.24 -41.80
N ASP A 176 4.59 79.89 -42.98
CA ASP A 176 5.07 81.29 -43.10
C ASP A 176 4.28 82.28 -42.26
N LYS A 177 2.99 82.07 -42.13
CA LYS A 177 2.11 82.93 -41.30
C LYS A 177 2.45 82.70 -39.82
N ALA A 178 2.62 81.48 -39.40
CA ALA A 178 3.00 81.16 -38.03
C ALA A 178 4.37 81.71 -37.66
N LEU A 179 5.39 81.57 -38.53
CA LEU A 179 6.72 82.11 -38.34
C LEU A 179 6.74 83.66 -38.25
N LYS A 180 5.96 84.34 -39.11
CA LYS A 180 5.76 85.80 -39.02
C LYS A 180 5.18 86.22 -37.67
N MET A 181 4.17 85.53 -37.17
CA MET A 181 3.54 85.80 -35.88
C MET A 181 4.55 85.61 -34.71
N ILE A 182 5.35 84.54 -34.72
CA ILE A 182 6.36 84.28 -33.72
C ILE A 182 7.46 85.35 -33.74
N ARG A 183 7.99 85.68 -34.94
CA ARG A 183 9.05 86.73 -35.12
C ARG A 183 8.57 88.11 -34.74
N SER A 184 7.30 88.44 -34.91
CA SER A 184 6.73 89.73 -34.56
C SER A 184 6.34 89.88 -33.08
N SER A 185 6.60 88.87 -32.29
CA SER A 185 6.27 88.86 -30.84
C SER A 185 7.51 89.21 -30.01
N LYS A 186 7.22 90.02 -28.95
CA LYS A 186 8.33 90.50 -28.05
C LYS A 186 8.57 89.48 -26.91
N SER A 187 7.68 88.54 -26.65
CA SER A 187 7.81 87.52 -25.61
C SER A 187 7.20 86.20 -26.01
N LYS A 188 7.60 85.08 -25.32
CA LYS A 188 6.96 83.77 -25.50
C LYS A 188 5.47 83.79 -25.21
N GLN A 189 5.07 84.58 -24.23
CA GLN A 189 3.65 84.75 -23.88
C GLN A 189 2.84 85.48 -24.96
N GLU A 190 3.41 86.52 -25.57
CA GLU A 190 2.77 87.20 -26.70
C GLU A 190 2.67 86.28 -27.93
N ALA A 191 3.74 85.56 -28.25
CA ALA A 191 3.72 84.57 -29.31
C ALA A 191 2.66 83.48 -29.09
N HIS A 192 2.57 83.01 -27.86
CA HIS A 192 1.55 82.05 -27.43
C HIS A 192 0.13 82.57 -27.65
N GLY A 193 -0.16 83.80 -27.22
CA GLY A 193 -1.49 84.41 -27.36
C GLY A 193 -1.86 84.67 -28.85
N LYS A 194 -0.89 85.09 -29.70
CA LYS A 194 -1.08 85.28 -31.14
C LYS A 194 -1.36 83.97 -31.90
N LEU A 195 -0.59 82.91 -31.61
CA LEU A 195 -0.80 81.60 -32.20
C LEU A 195 -2.12 81.00 -31.79
N LYS A 196 -2.47 81.07 -30.50
CA LYS A 196 -3.76 80.59 -29.96
C LYS A 196 -4.95 81.22 -30.71
N LYS A 197 -4.97 82.50 -30.81
CA LYS A 197 -6.05 83.24 -31.54
C LYS A 197 -6.01 83.01 -33.05
N GLY A 198 -4.80 83.07 -33.64
CA GLY A 198 -4.64 83.04 -35.08
C GLY A 198 -4.94 81.71 -35.76
N PHE A 199 -4.74 80.58 -35.03
CA PHE A 199 -4.93 79.21 -35.51
C PHE A 199 -6.03 78.46 -34.75
N LYS A 200 -6.70 79.11 -33.79
CA LYS A 200 -7.73 78.49 -32.92
C LYS A 200 -7.19 77.27 -32.21
N LEU A 201 -5.98 77.37 -31.70
CA LEU A 201 -5.32 76.30 -30.94
C LEU A 201 -5.54 76.50 -29.45
N ASP A 202 -5.38 75.42 -28.67
CA ASP A 202 -5.34 75.49 -27.20
C ASP A 202 -3.93 75.65 -26.66
N ASP A 203 -3.83 75.72 -25.33
CA ASP A 203 -2.58 76.03 -24.64
C ASP A 203 -1.55 74.91 -24.79
N ASP A 204 -1.96 73.66 -24.78
CA ASP A 204 -1.09 72.49 -24.93
C ASP A 204 -0.50 72.41 -26.34
N GLN A 205 -1.35 72.63 -27.34
CA GLN A 205 -0.95 72.66 -28.75
C GLN A 205 0.06 73.80 -29.01
N VAL A 206 -0.22 75.00 -28.53
CA VAL A 206 0.65 76.15 -28.70
C VAL A 206 1.99 75.95 -27.97
N SER A 207 1.96 75.45 -26.77
CA SER A 207 3.18 75.13 -26.01
C SER A 207 4.06 74.14 -26.76
N ALA A 208 3.45 73.02 -27.24
CA ALA A 208 4.18 72.02 -28.02
C ALA A 208 4.77 72.60 -29.32
N ILE A 209 4.04 73.51 -30.00
CA ILE A 209 4.52 74.18 -31.20
C ILE A 209 5.71 75.11 -30.91
N LEU A 210 5.68 75.88 -29.84
CA LEU A 210 6.76 76.79 -29.46
C LEU A 210 8.02 76.04 -28.98
N GLU A 211 7.89 74.77 -28.61
CA GLU A 211 9.00 73.92 -28.20
C GLU A 211 9.54 73.02 -29.34
N ILE A 212 8.99 73.17 -30.56
CA ILE A 212 9.48 72.42 -31.71
C ILE A 212 10.89 72.87 -32.10
N PRO A 213 11.87 71.96 -32.25
CA PRO A 213 13.18 72.27 -32.78
C PRO A 213 13.09 72.74 -34.24
N LEU A 214 13.83 73.77 -34.60
CA LEU A 214 13.79 74.38 -35.95
C LEU A 214 14.05 73.41 -37.11
N TYR A 215 14.87 72.37 -36.91
CA TYR A 215 15.14 71.37 -37.96
C TYR A 215 13.92 70.56 -38.32
N ARG A 216 12.92 70.44 -37.45
CA ARG A 216 11.66 69.74 -37.72
C ARG A 216 10.69 70.51 -38.62
N LEU A 217 11.02 71.73 -38.97
CA LEU A 217 10.26 72.55 -39.92
C LEU A 217 10.65 72.31 -41.38
N VAL A 218 11.60 71.41 -41.63
CA VAL A 218 11.98 70.97 -42.99
C VAL A 218 10.86 70.08 -43.56
N SER A 219 10.59 70.20 -44.87
CA SER A 219 9.48 69.51 -45.52
C SER A 219 9.44 67.97 -45.26
N MET A 220 10.61 67.32 -45.32
CA MET A 220 10.71 65.87 -45.02
C MET A 220 10.29 65.49 -43.59
N GLU A 221 10.50 66.36 -42.62
CA GLU A 221 10.09 66.11 -41.21
C GLU A 221 8.58 66.41 -41.05
N ILE A 222 8.02 67.36 -41.78
CA ILE A 222 6.59 67.65 -41.82
C ILE A 222 5.82 66.42 -42.36
N ASP A 223 6.30 65.82 -43.46
CA ASP A 223 5.71 64.63 -44.04
C ASP A 223 5.69 63.45 -43.04
N LYS A 224 6.79 63.27 -42.25
CA LYS A 224 6.83 62.25 -41.20
C LYS A 224 5.77 62.50 -40.13
N ILE A 225 5.52 63.73 -39.73
CA ILE A 225 4.51 64.11 -38.75
C ILE A 225 3.09 63.81 -39.29
N ILE A 226 2.85 64.05 -40.57
CA ILE A 226 1.57 63.72 -41.21
C ILE A 226 1.37 62.19 -41.25
N VAL A 227 2.40 61.46 -41.66
CA VAL A 227 2.37 59.98 -41.66
C VAL A 227 2.14 59.44 -40.24
N GLU A 228 2.80 60.01 -39.22
CA GLU A 228 2.57 59.65 -37.81
C GLU A 228 1.11 59.88 -37.40
N GLN A 229 0.53 61.05 -37.80
CA GLN A 229 -0.84 61.41 -37.49
C GLN A 229 -1.83 60.36 -38.08
N ASP A 230 -1.64 60.00 -39.34
CA ASP A 230 -2.53 59.02 -40.01
C ASP A 230 -2.39 57.64 -39.40
N ALA A 231 -1.18 57.21 -39.09
CA ALA A 231 -0.95 55.95 -38.42
C ALA A 231 -1.63 55.88 -37.01
N LYS A 232 -1.45 56.94 -36.20
CA LYS A 232 -2.05 57.08 -34.89
C LYS A 232 -3.60 57.18 -34.96
N LEU A 233 -4.15 57.78 -36.00
CA LEU A 233 -5.58 57.86 -36.21
C LEU A 233 -6.19 56.49 -36.55
N LYS A 234 -5.47 55.68 -37.33
CA LYS A 234 -5.88 54.29 -37.62
C LYS A 234 -5.85 53.46 -36.34
N GLU A 235 -4.77 53.54 -35.56
CA GLU A 235 -4.61 52.86 -34.29
C GLU A 235 -5.73 53.26 -33.30
N LYS A 236 -6.04 54.56 -33.16
CA LYS A 236 -7.16 55.04 -32.37
C LYS A 236 -8.50 54.40 -32.77
N LYS A 237 -8.84 54.43 -34.08
CA LYS A 237 -10.08 53.82 -34.60
C LYS A 237 -10.14 52.33 -34.30
N GLN A 238 -9.01 51.62 -34.36
CA GLN A 238 -8.95 50.20 -34.10
C GLN A 238 -9.22 49.91 -32.61
N ILE A 239 -8.57 50.64 -31.70
CA ILE A 239 -8.77 50.50 -30.23
C ILE A 239 -10.22 50.87 -29.87
N GLU A 240 -10.76 52.00 -30.36
CA GLU A 240 -12.17 52.38 -30.14
C GLU A 240 -13.13 51.30 -30.63
N GLY A 241 -12.86 50.73 -31.82
CA GLY A 241 -13.68 49.67 -32.41
C GLY A 241 -13.60 48.37 -31.57
N THR A 242 -12.48 48.12 -30.91
CA THR A 242 -12.32 46.99 -29.98
C THR A 242 -13.06 47.24 -28.67
N LEU A 243 -12.93 48.44 -28.08
CA LEU A 243 -13.58 48.79 -26.81
C LEU A 243 -15.12 48.84 -26.92
N ARG A 244 -15.69 49.18 -28.09
CA ARG A 244 -17.15 49.20 -28.34
C ARG A 244 -17.78 47.82 -28.40
N SER A 245 -16.99 46.72 -28.53
CA SER A 245 -17.49 45.38 -28.74
C SER A 245 -16.89 44.40 -27.74
N THR A 246 -17.69 43.90 -26.83
CA THR A 246 -17.25 42.86 -25.87
C THR A 246 -16.65 41.63 -26.56
N LYS A 247 -17.20 41.26 -27.76
CA LYS A 247 -16.66 40.14 -28.55
C LYS A 247 -15.24 40.39 -29.01
N LYS A 248 -14.93 41.65 -29.43
CA LYS A 248 -13.57 42.02 -29.87
C LYS A 248 -12.58 42.05 -28.69
N VAL A 249 -12.99 42.50 -27.52
CA VAL A 249 -12.18 42.45 -26.31
C VAL A 249 -11.84 40.99 -25.96
N TRP A 250 -12.82 40.08 -26.04
CA TRP A 250 -12.56 38.67 -25.86
C TRP A 250 -11.64 38.05 -26.92
N HIS A 251 -11.73 38.56 -28.16
CA HIS A 251 -10.82 38.14 -29.23
C HIS A 251 -9.38 38.52 -28.91
N GLU A 252 -9.17 39.75 -28.39
CA GLU A 252 -7.86 40.21 -27.93
C GLU A 252 -7.31 39.36 -26.79
N VAL A 253 -8.10 39.11 -25.75
CA VAL A 253 -7.74 38.22 -24.65
C VAL A 253 -7.34 36.82 -25.14
N ARG A 254 -8.11 36.26 -26.09
CA ARG A 254 -7.83 34.96 -26.71
C ARG A 254 -6.52 34.97 -27.51
N GLY A 255 -6.26 36.05 -28.23
CA GLY A 255 -5.01 36.22 -28.98
C GLY A 255 -3.79 36.19 -28.06
N GLU A 256 -3.82 37.00 -27.02
CA GLU A 256 -2.73 37.04 -26.02
C GLU A 256 -2.49 35.70 -25.34
N LEU A 257 -3.55 34.98 -24.94
CA LEU A 257 -3.44 33.64 -24.35
C LEU A 257 -2.84 32.62 -25.34
N GLY A 258 -3.22 32.74 -26.64
CA GLY A 258 -2.66 31.89 -27.69
C GLY A 258 -1.16 32.14 -27.95
N GLU A 259 -0.69 33.38 -27.79
CA GLU A 259 0.75 33.70 -27.86
C GLU A 259 1.52 33.12 -26.67
N ILE A 260 0.94 33.20 -25.46
CA ILE A 260 1.50 32.60 -24.25
C ILE A 260 1.60 31.08 -24.41
N GLU A 261 0.54 30.44 -24.95
CA GLU A 261 0.54 29.00 -25.20
C GLU A 261 1.64 28.59 -26.18
N LYS A 262 1.82 29.33 -27.28
CA LYS A 262 2.89 29.05 -28.25
C LYS A 262 4.29 29.22 -27.68
N LYS A 263 4.48 30.19 -26.78
CA LYS A 263 5.79 30.53 -26.23
C LYS A 263 6.18 29.63 -25.05
N PHE A 264 5.23 29.23 -24.21
CA PHE A 264 5.47 28.56 -22.94
C PHE A 264 4.77 27.21 -22.81
N GLY A 265 3.93 26.81 -23.79
CA GLY A 265 3.23 25.52 -23.77
C GLY A 265 4.22 24.36 -23.87
N ASP A 266 4.10 23.38 -22.99
CA ASP A 266 4.88 22.14 -22.97
C ASP A 266 3.97 20.91 -23.03
N ARG A 267 4.58 19.75 -23.26
CA ARG A 267 3.83 18.49 -23.29
C ARG A 267 3.46 18.07 -21.86
N ARG A 268 2.25 17.53 -21.73
CA ARG A 268 1.80 16.95 -20.47
C ARG A 268 2.75 15.83 -20.02
N ARG A 269 3.23 15.91 -18.79
CA ARG A 269 4.16 14.95 -18.17
C ARG A 269 3.42 13.82 -17.49
N THR A 270 2.33 14.11 -16.77
CA THR A 270 1.55 13.12 -16.03
C THR A 270 0.59 12.38 -16.95
N LYS A 271 0.66 11.05 -16.94
CA LYS A 271 -0.23 10.18 -17.73
C LYS A 271 -1.50 9.86 -16.93
N ILE A 272 -2.63 9.75 -17.61
CA ILE A 272 -3.87 9.25 -17.02
C ILE A 272 -4.11 7.87 -17.62
N LYS A 273 -4.01 6.83 -16.81
CA LYS A 273 -4.21 5.44 -17.23
C LYS A 273 -5.09 4.73 -16.21
N THR A 274 -6.08 4.01 -16.69
CA THR A 274 -6.73 2.98 -15.91
C THR A 274 -5.78 1.79 -15.89
N VAL A 275 -5.08 1.60 -14.77
CA VAL A 275 -4.17 0.47 -14.58
C VAL A 275 -4.92 -0.55 -13.74
N GLU A 276 -4.95 -1.79 -14.19
CA GLU A 276 -5.47 -2.89 -13.37
C GLU A 276 -4.69 -2.96 -12.05
N PRO A 277 -5.38 -3.25 -10.93
CA PRO A 277 -4.70 -3.45 -9.67
C PRO A 277 -3.64 -4.56 -9.86
N VAL A 278 -2.39 -4.25 -9.58
CA VAL A 278 -1.35 -5.28 -9.56
C VAL A 278 -1.70 -6.24 -8.44
N GLU A 279 -2.02 -7.49 -8.76
CA GLU A 279 -2.34 -8.51 -7.76
C GLU A 279 -1.12 -8.71 -6.85
N TYR A 280 -1.29 -8.35 -5.59
CA TYR A 280 -0.31 -8.57 -4.55
C TYR A 280 -0.69 -9.80 -3.74
N ASN A 281 0.04 -10.90 -3.93
CA ASN A 281 -0.08 -12.06 -3.07
C ASN A 281 1.17 -12.15 -2.18
N ALA A 282 0.99 -11.94 -0.87
CA ALA A 282 2.11 -11.97 0.09
C ALA A 282 2.84 -13.33 0.10
N GLU A 283 2.18 -14.41 -0.31
CA GLU A 283 2.75 -15.75 -0.32
C GLU A 283 3.79 -15.95 -1.43
N ASP A 284 3.70 -15.19 -2.53
CA ASP A 284 4.64 -15.28 -3.66
C ASP A 284 6.06 -14.84 -3.28
N PHE A 285 6.20 -14.06 -2.21
CA PHE A 285 7.47 -13.48 -1.76
C PHE A 285 8.15 -14.28 -0.63
N ILE A 286 7.50 -15.34 -0.12
CA ILE A 286 8.07 -16.20 0.90
C ILE A 286 8.95 -17.26 0.23
N GLU A 287 10.26 -17.30 0.56
CA GLU A 287 11.15 -18.36 0.09
C GLU A 287 10.64 -19.72 0.56
N HIS A 288 10.61 -20.68 -0.37
CA HIS A 288 10.16 -22.04 -0.12
C HIS A 288 11.31 -22.84 0.49
N GLU A 289 11.43 -22.84 1.81
CA GLU A 289 12.47 -23.55 2.55
C GLU A 289 11.85 -24.48 3.58
N ASP A 290 12.49 -25.65 3.80
CA ASP A 290 12.14 -26.50 4.93
C ASP A 290 12.62 -25.86 6.24
N ALA A 291 11.80 -25.94 7.26
CA ALA A 291 12.09 -25.47 8.60
C ALA A 291 11.80 -26.57 9.63
N TYR A 292 12.65 -26.67 10.62
CA TYR A 292 12.50 -27.58 11.74
C TYR A 292 12.13 -26.76 12.98
N LEU A 293 11.00 -27.09 13.58
CA LEU A 293 10.50 -26.47 14.78
C LEU A 293 10.73 -27.38 15.97
N VAL A 294 11.21 -26.83 17.07
CA VAL A 294 11.43 -27.56 18.32
C VAL A 294 10.83 -26.73 19.45
N ILE A 295 9.99 -27.34 20.25
CA ILE A 295 9.42 -26.69 21.43
C ILE A 295 9.76 -27.49 22.69
N SER A 296 10.16 -26.80 23.76
CA SER A 296 10.43 -27.38 25.07
C SER A 296 9.17 -27.42 25.94
N ARG A 297 9.18 -28.19 27.01
CA ARG A 297 8.06 -28.27 27.98
C ARG A 297 7.71 -26.95 28.65
N ASN A 298 8.70 -26.08 28.82
CA ASN A 298 8.50 -24.74 29.37
C ASN A 298 8.10 -23.69 28.29
N GLY A 299 7.88 -24.13 27.02
CA GLY A 299 7.37 -23.28 25.93
C GLY A 299 8.45 -22.45 25.23
N TRP A 300 9.71 -22.89 25.22
CA TRP A 300 10.77 -22.28 24.44
C TRP A 300 10.74 -22.82 23.02
N LEU A 301 10.39 -21.96 22.05
CA LEU A 301 10.29 -22.29 20.64
C LEU A 301 11.59 -21.96 19.91
N ARG A 302 12.06 -22.88 19.07
CA ARG A 302 13.21 -22.74 18.19
C ARG A 302 12.86 -23.13 16.78
N LYS A 303 13.42 -22.41 15.81
CA LYS A 303 13.28 -22.69 14.38
C LYS A 303 14.66 -22.81 13.75
N PHE A 304 14.90 -23.89 13.03
CA PHE A 304 16.17 -24.18 12.36
C PHE A 304 15.94 -24.43 10.86
N LYS A 305 16.94 -24.12 10.03
CA LYS A 305 16.93 -24.52 8.60
C LYS A 305 17.30 -25.99 8.42
N LYS A 306 18.15 -26.52 9.28
CA LYS A 306 18.56 -27.94 9.33
C LYS A 306 18.67 -28.36 10.79
N LEU A 307 18.24 -29.57 11.09
CA LEU A 307 18.31 -30.18 12.41
C LEU A 307 18.69 -31.65 12.23
N SER A 308 19.81 -32.04 12.82
CA SER A 308 20.28 -33.42 12.75
C SER A 308 19.64 -34.30 13.82
N ASP A 309 19.67 -33.89 15.06
CA ASP A 309 19.05 -34.60 16.19
C ASP A 309 18.51 -33.58 17.22
N PRO A 310 17.17 -33.57 17.44
CA PRO A 310 16.57 -32.73 18.47
C PRO A 310 17.04 -32.99 19.89
N ASN A 311 17.48 -34.22 20.23
CA ASN A 311 17.91 -34.59 21.56
C ASN A 311 19.28 -34.02 21.91
N CYS A 312 20.10 -33.66 20.91
CA CYS A 312 21.41 -33.04 21.12
C CYS A 312 21.32 -31.54 21.47
N LEU A 313 20.13 -30.94 21.44
CA LEU A 313 19.96 -29.54 21.77
C LEU A 313 20.05 -29.30 23.28
N LYS A 314 20.74 -28.22 23.67
CA LYS A 314 20.76 -27.76 25.06
C LYS A 314 19.45 -27.12 25.45
N TYR A 315 18.88 -27.51 26.56
CA TYR A 315 17.67 -26.92 27.17
C TYR A 315 18.04 -26.15 28.43
N LYS A 316 17.14 -25.33 28.94
CA LYS A 316 17.32 -24.65 30.23
C LYS A 316 17.29 -25.67 31.36
N GLU A 317 17.79 -25.27 32.51
CA GLU A 317 17.75 -26.08 33.72
C GLU A 317 16.29 -26.47 34.05
N ASN A 318 16.05 -27.75 34.29
CA ASN A 318 14.71 -28.33 34.48
C ASN A 318 13.74 -28.20 33.29
N ASP A 319 14.26 -28.11 32.06
CA ASP A 319 13.46 -28.10 30.83
C ASP A 319 13.93 -29.22 29.90
N GLU A 320 13.01 -29.75 29.10
CA GLU A 320 13.28 -30.84 28.17
C GLU A 320 12.49 -30.71 26.87
N LEU A 321 12.85 -31.49 25.87
CA LEU A 321 12.13 -31.57 24.63
C LEU A 321 10.66 -31.97 24.87
N MET A 322 9.72 -31.21 24.28
CA MET A 322 8.31 -31.56 24.28
C MET A 322 7.88 -32.13 22.92
N ALA A 323 8.16 -31.41 21.84
CA ALA A 323 7.75 -31.79 20.48
C ALA A 323 8.67 -31.19 19.42
N THR A 324 8.74 -31.90 18.29
CA THR A 324 9.40 -31.42 17.06
C THR A 324 8.42 -31.49 15.91
N ALA A 325 8.55 -30.57 14.96
CA ALA A 325 7.78 -30.60 13.73
C ALA A 325 8.65 -30.12 12.57
N LYS A 326 8.56 -30.79 11.44
CA LYS A 326 9.10 -30.31 10.18
C LYS A 326 7.97 -29.64 9.40
N ALA A 327 8.23 -28.50 8.80
CA ALA A 327 7.24 -27.78 8.01
C ALA A 327 7.92 -26.91 6.97
N ASN A 328 7.21 -26.63 5.88
CA ASN A 328 7.65 -25.62 4.93
C ASN A 328 7.37 -24.20 5.46
N THR A 329 8.20 -23.23 5.07
CA THR A 329 8.05 -21.83 5.50
C THR A 329 6.70 -21.21 5.13
N ARG A 330 6.05 -21.66 4.07
CA ARG A 330 4.72 -21.17 3.64
C ARG A 330 3.56 -21.78 4.40
N GLU A 331 3.79 -22.91 5.06
CA GLU A 331 2.76 -23.68 5.72
C GLU A 331 2.47 -23.18 7.14
N LEU A 332 1.45 -23.75 7.75
CA LEU A 332 0.99 -23.39 9.08
C LEU A 332 1.49 -24.40 10.11
N VAL A 333 1.65 -23.93 11.34
CA VAL A 333 1.86 -24.77 12.52
C VAL A 333 0.82 -24.44 13.58
N ALA A 334 0.27 -25.48 14.22
CA ALA A 334 -0.71 -25.36 15.29
C ALA A 334 -0.07 -25.71 16.64
N PHE A 335 -0.35 -24.87 17.65
CA PHE A 335 0.03 -25.10 19.05
C PHE A 335 -1.24 -25.25 19.88
N PHE A 336 -1.40 -26.40 20.51
CA PHE A 336 -2.54 -26.70 21.39
C PHE A 336 -2.13 -26.49 22.85
N THR A 337 -3.00 -25.88 23.64
CA THR A 337 -2.66 -25.51 25.02
C THR A 337 -3.50 -26.22 26.06
N SER A 338 -3.00 -26.26 27.27
CA SER A 338 -3.67 -26.87 28.43
C SER A 338 -5.03 -26.27 28.75
N ARG A 339 -5.31 -25.04 28.30
CA ARG A 339 -6.61 -24.36 28.45
C ARG A 339 -7.60 -24.63 27.31
N GLY A 340 -7.26 -25.55 26.40
CA GLY A 340 -8.12 -25.89 25.24
C GLY A 340 -8.14 -24.81 24.18
N MET A 341 -7.11 -23.93 24.13
CA MET A 341 -6.89 -22.98 23.06
C MET A 341 -6.01 -23.59 21.98
N VAL A 342 -6.19 -23.13 20.76
CA VAL A 342 -5.30 -23.41 19.64
C VAL A 342 -4.78 -22.12 19.03
N TYR A 343 -3.49 -22.07 18.76
CA TYR A 343 -2.80 -20.98 18.10
C TYR A 343 -2.20 -21.50 16.81
N VAL A 344 -2.66 -20.98 15.68
CA VAL A 344 -2.20 -21.40 14.35
C VAL A 344 -1.51 -20.23 13.68
N HIS A 345 -0.28 -20.44 13.23
CA HIS A 345 0.55 -19.37 12.69
C HIS A 345 1.39 -19.84 11.51
N LYS A 346 1.72 -18.93 10.57
CA LYS A 346 2.61 -19.25 9.45
C LYS A 346 4.02 -19.50 9.96
N VAL A 347 4.65 -20.58 9.50
CA VAL A 347 6.03 -20.93 9.87
C VAL A 347 7.01 -19.83 9.49
N TYR A 348 6.74 -19.11 8.39
CA TYR A 348 7.55 -17.95 7.97
C TYR A 348 7.68 -16.88 9.06
N ASN A 349 6.61 -16.59 9.78
CA ASN A 349 6.58 -15.53 10.80
C ASN A 349 7.29 -15.91 12.11
N LEU A 350 7.67 -17.18 12.27
CA LEU A 350 8.40 -17.64 13.46
C LEU A 350 9.88 -17.27 13.32
N PRO A 351 10.51 -16.73 14.37
CA PRO A 351 11.91 -16.30 14.34
C PRO A 351 12.87 -17.48 14.23
N TYR A 352 13.89 -17.35 13.39
CA TYR A 352 15.00 -18.32 13.34
C TYR A 352 15.89 -18.18 14.57
N THR A 353 16.22 -19.32 15.17
CA THR A 353 17.14 -19.39 16.32
C THR A 353 18.59 -19.58 15.82
N ARG A 354 19.42 -18.56 16.00
CA ARG A 354 20.86 -18.63 15.66
C ARG A 354 21.69 -19.20 16.80
N ALA A 355 21.35 -18.83 18.03
CA ALA A 355 22.04 -19.28 19.26
C ALA A 355 21.08 -19.21 20.45
N GLY A 356 21.41 -19.92 21.56
CA GLY A 356 20.66 -19.88 22.81
C GLY A 356 19.47 -20.84 22.87
N PHE A 357 18.53 -20.55 23.76
CA PHE A 357 17.40 -21.43 24.07
C PHE A 357 16.15 -21.20 23.24
N GLY A 358 16.18 -20.25 22.31
CA GLY A 358 15.02 -19.86 21.50
C GLY A 358 14.22 -18.72 22.13
N GLU A 359 12.98 -18.58 21.71
CA GLU A 359 12.07 -17.53 22.15
C GLU A 359 10.89 -18.12 22.93
N PRO A 360 10.50 -17.52 24.07
CA PRO A 360 9.30 -17.95 24.77
C PRO A 360 8.08 -17.76 23.89
N ILE A 361 7.24 -18.79 23.80
CA ILE A 361 6.03 -18.76 22.95
C ILE A 361 5.03 -17.67 23.37
N GLN A 362 5.08 -17.24 24.63
CA GLN A 362 4.28 -16.14 25.19
C GLN A 362 4.60 -14.78 24.54
N ASN A 363 5.79 -14.61 23.96
CA ASN A 363 6.13 -13.40 23.20
C ASN A 363 5.37 -13.33 21.86
N LEU A 364 5.08 -14.49 21.28
CA LEU A 364 4.38 -14.62 20.01
C LEU A 364 2.86 -14.55 20.20
N PHE A 365 2.34 -15.16 21.26
CA PHE A 365 0.91 -15.29 21.53
C PHE A 365 0.52 -14.80 22.92
N LYS A 366 -0.75 -14.39 23.07
CA LYS A 366 -1.30 -13.95 24.36
C LYS A 366 -1.79 -15.17 25.15
N PHE A 367 -0.90 -15.81 25.89
CA PHE A 367 -1.24 -16.87 26.81
C PHE A 367 -1.84 -16.29 28.10
N ALA A 368 -2.78 -17.04 28.67
CA ALA A 368 -3.28 -16.78 30.01
C ALA A 368 -2.31 -17.32 31.07
N ASP A 369 -2.42 -16.84 32.30
CA ASP A 369 -1.55 -17.29 33.41
C ASP A 369 -1.65 -18.79 33.61
N GLY A 370 -0.46 -19.44 33.66
CA GLY A 370 -0.36 -20.89 33.80
C GLY A 370 -0.71 -21.72 32.57
N GLU A 371 -1.02 -21.10 31.44
CA GLU A 371 -1.28 -21.79 30.18
C GLU A 371 0.03 -22.36 29.61
N LYS A 372 0.01 -23.64 29.23
CA LYS A 372 1.15 -24.37 28.66
C LYS A 372 0.79 -25.01 27.34
N VAL A 373 1.74 -25.12 26.42
CA VAL A 373 1.58 -25.92 25.21
C VAL A 373 1.57 -27.40 25.60
N VAL A 374 0.63 -28.14 25.05
CA VAL A 374 0.51 -29.61 25.28
C VAL A 374 0.76 -30.41 24.01
N HIS A 375 0.64 -29.78 22.85
CA HIS A 375 0.94 -30.41 21.55
C HIS A 375 1.31 -29.37 20.50
N MET A 376 2.21 -29.74 19.57
CA MET A 376 2.56 -28.96 18.39
C MET A 376 2.39 -29.83 17.16
N LEU A 377 1.68 -29.30 16.14
CA LEU A 377 1.40 -30.01 14.90
C LEU A 377 1.80 -29.16 13.70
N SER A 378 2.58 -29.71 12.79
CA SER A 378 2.78 -29.16 11.46
C SER A 378 1.52 -29.39 10.61
N LEU A 379 1.03 -28.36 9.98
CA LEU A 379 -0.06 -28.47 9.00
C LEU A 379 0.49 -28.55 7.57
N ASP A 380 1.79 -28.85 7.44
CA ASP A 380 2.42 -29.13 6.15
C ASP A 380 1.86 -30.44 5.58
N PRO A 381 1.28 -30.41 4.39
CA PRO A 381 0.67 -31.59 3.78
C PRO A 381 1.60 -32.77 3.60
N ALA A 382 2.87 -32.48 3.29
CA ALA A 382 3.88 -33.53 3.12
C ALA A 382 4.15 -34.27 4.46
N GLU A 383 4.16 -33.54 5.57
CA GLU A 383 4.33 -34.11 6.90
C GLU A 383 3.09 -34.82 7.39
N LEU A 384 1.90 -34.26 7.13
CA LEU A 384 0.63 -34.90 7.47
C LEU A 384 0.44 -36.22 6.70
N ALA A 385 0.74 -36.23 5.40
CA ALA A 385 0.68 -37.45 4.58
C ALA A 385 1.63 -38.53 5.11
N THR A 386 2.83 -38.18 5.52
CA THR A 386 3.78 -39.12 6.12
C THR A 386 3.25 -39.68 7.45
N THR A 387 2.61 -38.85 8.26
CA THR A 387 2.02 -39.25 9.56
C THR A 387 0.83 -40.20 9.37
N VAL A 388 0.05 -40.00 8.32
CA VAL A 388 -1.14 -40.85 7.99
C VAL A 388 -0.75 -42.10 7.20
N GLY A 389 0.51 -42.24 6.74
CA GLY A 389 0.97 -43.40 5.95
C GLY A 389 0.59 -43.36 4.49
N GLN A 390 0.18 -42.22 3.95
CA GLN A 390 -0.14 -42.01 2.55
C GLN A 390 1.11 -41.63 1.75
N ALA A 391 1.13 -41.96 0.43
CA ALA A 391 2.23 -41.60 -0.46
C ALA A 391 2.34 -40.07 -0.61
N VAL A 392 3.58 -39.54 -0.45
CA VAL A 392 3.86 -38.11 -0.59
C VAL A 392 3.60 -37.66 -2.03
N PRO A 393 2.78 -36.61 -2.29
CA PRO A 393 2.56 -36.10 -3.63
C PRO A 393 3.86 -35.55 -4.24
N GLN A 394 4.20 -35.95 -5.50
CA GLN A 394 5.38 -35.47 -6.19
C GLN A 394 5.41 -33.94 -6.36
N LYS A 395 6.62 -33.35 -6.25
CA LYS A 395 6.90 -31.91 -6.14
C LYS A 395 6.51 -31.02 -7.34
N ASP A 396 6.15 -31.59 -8.51
CA ASP A 396 6.12 -30.86 -9.79
C ASP A 396 4.77 -30.95 -10.54
N SER A 397 3.65 -30.55 -9.94
CA SER A 397 2.45 -30.33 -10.75
C SER A 397 1.90 -28.89 -10.63
N PRO A 398 1.54 -28.26 -11.79
CA PRO A 398 1.09 -26.86 -11.86
C PRO A 398 -0.28 -26.58 -11.22
N SER A 399 -0.96 -27.57 -10.70
CA SER A 399 -2.31 -27.46 -10.14
C SER A 399 -2.35 -27.04 -8.66
N ARG A 400 -1.30 -26.45 -8.12
CA ARG A 400 -1.10 -26.06 -6.71
C ARG A 400 -1.91 -24.86 -6.23
N GLN A 401 -2.85 -24.32 -6.98
CA GLN A 401 -3.77 -23.26 -6.52
C GLN A 401 -5.02 -23.78 -5.83
N LYS A 402 -5.28 -25.09 -5.82
CA LYS A 402 -6.25 -25.66 -4.89
C LYS A 402 -5.60 -25.72 -3.51
N ARG A 403 -6.03 -24.85 -2.58
CA ARG A 403 -5.85 -25.06 -1.14
C ARG A 403 -6.02 -26.54 -0.92
N LEU A 404 -5.06 -27.17 -0.23
CA LEU A 404 -5.21 -28.56 0.16
C LEU A 404 -6.57 -28.70 0.81
N SER A 405 -7.47 -29.32 0.10
CA SER A 405 -8.65 -29.84 0.71
C SER A 405 -8.14 -30.98 1.60
N PHE A 406 -8.17 -30.79 2.91
CA PHE A 406 -8.07 -31.88 3.87
C PHE A 406 -9.27 -32.83 3.70
N VAL A 407 -9.84 -32.89 2.52
CA VAL A 407 -11.03 -33.63 2.12
C VAL A 407 -10.60 -34.56 1.01
N GLU A 408 -10.72 -35.84 1.18
CA GLU A 408 -10.59 -36.80 0.10
C GLU A 408 -11.71 -36.59 -0.91
N ASP A 409 -11.58 -37.11 -2.14
CA ASP A 409 -12.60 -36.96 -3.22
C ASP A 409 -13.98 -37.54 -2.84
N ASP A 410 -14.05 -38.38 -1.78
CA ASP A 410 -15.26 -38.95 -1.23
C ASP A 410 -15.93 -38.09 -0.12
N GLY A 411 -15.36 -36.92 0.23
CA GLY A 411 -15.85 -36.03 1.28
C GLY A 411 -15.38 -36.40 2.69
N SER A 412 -14.58 -37.46 2.89
CA SER A 412 -13.97 -37.82 4.16
C SER A 412 -12.72 -36.96 4.39
N GLY A 413 -12.81 -36.01 5.30
CA GLY A 413 -11.66 -35.12 5.66
C GLY A 413 -10.85 -35.71 6.81
N LEU A 414 -9.56 -35.33 6.85
CA LEU A 414 -8.70 -35.65 7.99
C LEU A 414 -9.26 -35.06 9.28
N GLU A 415 -9.37 -35.87 10.32
CA GLU A 415 -9.92 -35.48 11.61
C GLU A 415 -8.85 -35.43 12.70
N GLY A 416 -8.96 -34.46 13.59
CA GLY A 416 -8.22 -34.36 14.84
C GLY A 416 -9.08 -34.76 16.04
N LEU A 417 -8.45 -35.30 17.06
CA LEU A 417 -9.08 -35.69 18.32
C LEU A 417 -8.41 -34.98 19.49
N VAL A 418 -9.22 -34.42 20.39
CA VAL A 418 -8.76 -33.74 21.61
C VAL A 418 -9.43 -34.30 22.85
N LEU A 419 -8.67 -34.43 23.93
CA LEU A 419 -9.16 -34.93 25.20
C LEU A 419 -8.75 -34.02 26.39
N GLY A 420 -9.69 -33.89 27.33
CA GLY A 420 -9.49 -33.27 28.63
C GLY A 420 -9.19 -34.27 29.72
N SER A 421 -8.54 -33.81 30.81
CA SER A 421 -8.13 -34.62 31.95
C SER A 421 -9.32 -35.27 32.69
N SER A 422 -10.51 -34.75 32.53
CA SER A 422 -11.76 -35.31 33.09
C SER A 422 -12.38 -36.42 32.24
N GLY A 423 -11.73 -36.84 31.14
CA GLY A 423 -12.19 -37.93 30.27
C GLY A 423 -13.29 -37.53 29.27
N TYR A 424 -13.45 -36.23 29.01
CA TYR A 424 -14.26 -35.70 27.93
C TYR A 424 -13.40 -35.44 26.71
N GLY A 425 -13.99 -35.60 25.52
CA GLY A 425 -13.28 -35.33 24.28
C GLY A 425 -14.19 -35.38 23.06
N PHE A 426 -13.64 -34.97 21.91
CA PHE A 426 -14.36 -34.97 20.64
C PHE A 426 -13.40 -35.00 19.47
N ARG A 427 -13.90 -35.39 18.31
CA ARG A 427 -13.26 -35.28 17.01
C ARG A 427 -13.66 -33.96 16.36
N PHE A 428 -12.81 -33.42 15.52
CA PHE A 428 -13.12 -32.24 14.72
C PHE A 428 -12.38 -32.28 13.37
N PRO A 429 -12.96 -31.66 12.30
CA PRO A 429 -12.30 -31.61 11.00
C PRO A 429 -11.04 -30.74 11.06
N MET A 430 -9.94 -31.21 10.48
CA MET A 430 -8.68 -30.45 10.42
C MET A 430 -8.80 -29.11 9.67
N THR A 431 -9.81 -28.97 8.80
CA THR A 431 -10.17 -27.71 8.14
C THR A 431 -10.48 -26.58 9.11
N ASN A 432 -10.79 -26.90 10.37
CA ASN A 432 -11.00 -25.92 11.43
C ASN A 432 -9.70 -25.24 11.91
N LEU A 433 -8.52 -25.75 11.54
CA LEU A 433 -7.22 -25.19 11.94
C LEU A 433 -6.75 -24.12 10.94
N CYS A 434 -7.44 -22.98 10.90
CA CYS A 434 -7.06 -21.82 10.12
C CYS A 434 -6.16 -20.88 10.93
N GLU A 435 -5.37 -20.02 10.25
CA GLU A 435 -4.53 -19.00 10.90
C GLU A 435 -5.32 -18.18 11.92
N THR A 436 -4.75 -18.03 13.11
CA THR A 436 -5.39 -17.32 14.23
C THR A 436 -4.69 -15.99 14.52
N THR A 437 -5.38 -15.10 15.22
CA THR A 437 -4.76 -13.92 15.81
C THR A 437 -3.84 -14.31 16.99
N ARG A 438 -3.09 -13.34 17.52
CA ARG A 438 -2.25 -13.55 18.72
C ARG A 438 -3.01 -14.03 19.97
N SER A 439 -4.34 -13.83 19.99
CA SER A 439 -5.20 -14.29 21.10
C SER A 439 -5.64 -15.73 20.97
N GLY A 440 -5.28 -16.40 19.86
CA GLY A 440 -5.68 -17.79 19.60
C GLY A 440 -7.17 -17.95 19.37
N ARG A 441 -7.60 -19.22 19.29
CA ARG A 441 -8.99 -19.62 19.15
C ARG A 441 -9.33 -20.70 20.15
N LYS A 442 -10.48 -20.59 20.80
CA LYS A 442 -10.97 -21.65 21.69
C LYS A 442 -11.37 -22.86 20.85
N LEU A 443 -10.76 -24.01 21.14
CA LEU A 443 -11.05 -25.29 20.51
C LEU A 443 -11.87 -26.16 21.47
N MET A 444 -11.43 -26.31 22.73
CA MET A 444 -12.08 -27.15 23.73
C MET A 444 -12.59 -26.32 24.91
N SER A 445 -13.83 -26.55 25.33
CA SER A 445 -14.41 -26.00 26.56
C SER A 445 -14.16 -26.95 27.71
N LEU A 446 -13.41 -26.47 28.70
CA LEU A 446 -13.01 -27.25 29.87
C LEU A 446 -13.85 -26.85 31.09
N LYS A 447 -14.09 -27.80 32.00
CA LYS A 447 -14.70 -27.54 33.32
C LYS A 447 -13.66 -26.91 34.27
N ASN A 448 -14.14 -26.36 35.39
CA ASN A 448 -13.24 -25.89 36.44
C ASN A 448 -12.27 -27.00 36.87
N ASN A 449 -10.99 -26.67 36.97
CA ASN A 449 -9.87 -27.57 37.30
C ASN A 449 -9.58 -28.67 36.25
N ASP A 450 -10.15 -28.59 35.04
CA ASP A 450 -9.83 -29.48 33.93
C ASP A 450 -8.79 -28.85 33.01
N HIS A 451 -8.00 -29.68 32.34
CA HIS A 451 -7.03 -29.24 31.36
C HIS A 451 -7.01 -30.19 30.17
N MET A 452 -6.70 -29.66 29.00
CA MET A 452 -6.48 -30.45 27.80
C MET A 452 -5.18 -31.25 27.97
N ILE A 453 -5.25 -32.57 27.72
CA ILE A 453 -4.09 -33.46 27.85
C ILE A 453 -3.26 -33.46 26.57
N GLY A 454 -3.91 -33.44 25.40
CA GLY A 454 -3.22 -33.51 24.14
C GLY A 454 -4.14 -33.55 22.93
N PHE A 455 -3.49 -33.67 21.79
CA PHE A 455 -4.10 -33.82 20.46
C PHE A 455 -3.55 -35.08 19.80
N SER A 456 -4.35 -35.74 18.96
CA SER A 456 -3.91 -36.79 18.05
C SER A 456 -4.66 -36.68 16.72
N LEU A 457 -4.00 -37.01 15.63
CA LEU A 457 -4.71 -37.30 14.37
C LEU A 457 -5.48 -38.61 14.51
N VAL A 458 -6.64 -38.69 13.85
CA VAL A 458 -7.41 -39.91 13.77
C VAL A 458 -6.83 -40.76 12.63
N THR A 459 -5.90 -41.65 13.00
CA THR A 459 -5.19 -42.53 12.06
C THR A 459 -5.51 -44.00 12.23
N GLY A 460 -6.47 -44.33 13.08
CA GLY A 460 -6.91 -45.71 13.35
C GLY A 460 -8.33 -45.77 13.88
N ASP A 461 -8.89 -46.96 13.90
CA ASP A 461 -10.30 -47.21 14.23
C ASP A 461 -10.59 -47.21 15.73
N TYR A 462 -9.58 -47.27 16.56
CA TYR A 462 -9.74 -47.41 18.01
C TYR A 462 -9.02 -46.34 18.80
N LEU A 463 -9.66 -45.89 19.86
CA LEU A 463 -9.12 -44.97 20.84
C LEU A 463 -8.83 -45.74 22.16
N PHE A 464 -7.58 -45.84 22.50
CA PHE A 464 -7.13 -46.30 23.84
C PHE A 464 -6.96 -45.11 24.77
N MET A 465 -7.45 -45.21 25.97
CA MET A 465 -7.30 -44.23 27.05
C MET A 465 -6.90 -44.91 28.34
N ALA A 466 -6.01 -44.29 29.12
CA ALA A 466 -5.62 -44.76 30.42
C ALA A 466 -5.72 -43.69 31.51
N SER A 467 -6.28 -44.06 32.66
CA SER A 467 -6.34 -43.19 33.84
C SER A 467 -5.07 -43.25 34.67
N ALA A 468 -4.77 -42.21 35.40
CA ALA A 468 -3.65 -42.18 36.33
C ALA A 468 -3.75 -43.24 37.44
N SER A 469 -4.98 -43.69 37.77
CA SER A 469 -5.25 -44.78 38.73
C SER A 469 -5.00 -46.17 38.16
N GLY A 470 -4.59 -46.32 36.90
CA GLY A 470 -4.25 -47.63 36.32
C GLY A 470 -5.40 -48.36 35.64
N LYS A 471 -6.49 -47.71 35.33
CA LYS A 471 -7.57 -48.27 34.49
C LYS A 471 -7.35 -47.86 33.04
N GLY A 472 -7.64 -48.78 32.09
CA GLY A 472 -7.56 -48.53 30.66
C GLY A 472 -8.86 -48.94 29.95
N ILE A 473 -9.20 -48.26 28.86
CA ILE A 473 -10.38 -48.53 28.03
C ILE A 473 -10.02 -48.41 26.55
N VAL A 474 -10.57 -49.30 25.74
CA VAL A 474 -10.53 -49.22 24.26
C VAL A 474 -11.92 -49.03 23.78
N ILE A 475 -12.17 -48.01 22.98
CA ILE A 475 -13.46 -47.71 22.34
C ILE A 475 -13.28 -47.51 20.82
N PRO A 476 -14.27 -47.84 19.99
CA PRO A 476 -14.26 -47.44 18.59
C PRO A 476 -14.25 -45.89 18.46
N VAL A 477 -13.44 -45.36 17.55
CA VAL A 477 -13.33 -43.91 17.31
C VAL A 477 -14.66 -43.33 16.85
N GLU A 478 -15.47 -44.07 16.13
CA GLU A 478 -16.81 -43.67 15.68
C GLU A 478 -17.75 -43.26 16.83
N GLN A 479 -17.56 -43.81 18.03
CA GLN A 479 -18.34 -43.42 19.21
C GLN A 479 -17.93 -42.04 19.79
N VAL A 480 -16.83 -41.48 19.34
CA VAL A 480 -16.40 -40.15 19.74
C VAL A 480 -17.17 -39.12 18.90
N SER A 481 -17.80 -38.17 19.57
CA SER A 481 -18.60 -37.13 18.90
C SER A 481 -17.76 -36.27 17.97
N LEU A 482 -18.23 -36.01 16.75
CA LEU A 482 -17.65 -35.06 15.83
C LEU A 482 -18.27 -33.68 16.07
N LEU A 483 -17.43 -32.66 16.31
CA LEU A 483 -17.84 -31.27 16.51
C LEU A 483 -17.19 -30.36 15.47
N THR A 484 -17.97 -29.47 14.89
CA THR A 484 -17.49 -28.46 13.93
C THR A 484 -17.07 -27.13 14.59
N GLY A 485 -17.27 -26.97 15.90
CA GLY A 485 -16.97 -25.78 16.68
C GLY A 485 -16.42 -26.10 18.06
N ALA A 486 -16.15 -25.04 18.84
CA ALA A 486 -15.67 -25.19 20.22
C ALA A 486 -16.71 -25.90 21.10
N GLY A 487 -16.29 -26.94 21.81
CA GLY A 487 -17.18 -27.72 22.67
C GLY A 487 -16.43 -28.47 23.75
N MET A 488 -17.18 -29.16 24.62
CA MET A 488 -16.62 -30.05 25.64
C MET A 488 -16.56 -31.50 25.12
N GLY A 489 -17.35 -31.80 24.09
CA GLY A 489 -17.50 -33.17 23.60
C GLY A 489 -18.31 -34.07 24.49
N SER A 490 -18.17 -35.39 24.30
CA SER A 490 -18.83 -36.42 25.07
C SER A 490 -17.91 -37.04 26.12
N ARG A 491 -18.50 -37.61 27.17
CA ARG A 491 -17.72 -38.39 28.14
C ARG A 491 -17.28 -39.69 27.49
N LEU A 492 -15.98 -39.89 27.34
CA LEU A 492 -15.38 -41.07 26.71
C LEU A 492 -15.00 -42.13 27.74
N MET A 493 -14.49 -41.69 28.91
CA MET A 493 -14.14 -42.57 30.03
C MET A 493 -14.75 -42.03 31.34
N LYS A 494 -15.36 -42.88 32.15
CA LYS A 494 -15.83 -42.53 33.51
C LYS A 494 -14.66 -42.64 34.46
N LEU A 495 -14.18 -41.54 34.95
CA LEU A 495 -13.11 -41.45 35.95
C LEU A 495 -13.72 -41.30 37.37
N VAL A 496 -13.19 -42.03 38.34
CA VAL A 496 -13.57 -41.94 39.76
C VAL A 496 -12.29 -41.61 40.51
N ASP A 497 -12.26 -40.45 41.14
CA ASP A 497 -11.13 -39.94 41.96
C ASP A 497 -9.78 -40.01 41.21
N SER A 498 -9.78 -39.81 39.92
CA SER A 498 -8.62 -39.92 39.06
C SER A 498 -8.74 -39.02 37.84
N THR A 499 -7.62 -38.70 37.20
CA THR A 499 -7.55 -37.97 35.93
C THR A 499 -7.11 -38.91 34.81
N LEU A 500 -7.40 -38.53 33.57
CA LEU A 500 -6.86 -39.20 32.40
C LEU A 500 -5.37 -38.92 32.31
N ALA A 501 -4.55 -40.00 32.17
CA ALA A 501 -3.07 -39.89 32.08
C ALA A 501 -2.59 -39.72 30.63
N GLY A 502 -3.31 -40.31 29.67
CA GLY A 502 -2.99 -40.24 28.26
C GLY A 502 -3.91 -41.06 27.39
N PHE A 503 -3.74 -40.95 26.09
CA PHE A 503 -4.53 -41.66 25.08
C PHE A 503 -3.71 -41.92 23.81
N LYS A 504 -4.17 -42.86 22.98
CA LYS A 504 -3.58 -43.20 21.68
C LYS A 504 -4.67 -43.62 20.71
N VAL A 505 -4.65 -43.06 19.52
CA VAL A 505 -5.51 -43.54 18.40
C VAL A 505 -4.70 -44.55 17.59
N THR A 506 -5.21 -45.72 17.33
CA THR A 506 -4.46 -46.80 16.68
C THR A 506 -5.37 -47.97 16.30
N GLU A 507 -4.83 -49.01 15.70
CA GLU A 507 -5.49 -50.27 15.38
C GLU A 507 -5.54 -51.20 16.59
N LEU A 508 -6.56 -52.07 16.64
CA LEU A 508 -6.80 -53.00 17.76
C LEU A 508 -5.64 -53.98 17.98
N LYS A 509 -4.95 -54.35 16.92
CA LYS A 509 -3.77 -55.28 16.99
C LYS A 509 -2.50 -54.60 17.45
N SER A 510 -2.47 -53.28 17.61
CA SER A 510 -1.29 -52.52 18.01
C SER A 510 -1.02 -52.62 19.51
N LYS A 511 0.17 -52.13 19.89
CA LYS A 511 0.59 -52.00 21.27
C LYS A 511 0.56 -50.54 21.70
N ALA A 512 0.27 -50.30 22.97
CA ALA A 512 0.46 -48.99 23.62
C ALA A 512 1.48 -49.11 24.75
N THR A 513 2.31 -48.10 24.88
CA THR A 513 3.32 -48.03 25.94
C THR A 513 2.81 -47.16 27.08
N LEU A 514 2.68 -47.74 28.26
CA LEU A 514 2.35 -47.01 29.49
C LEU A 514 3.65 -46.60 30.19
N VAL A 515 3.80 -45.32 30.42
CA VAL A 515 4.93 -44.76 31.22
C VAL A 515 4.43 -44.50 32.64
N PHE A 516 5.18 -44.96 33.62
CA PHE A 516 4.84 -44.83 35.03
C PHE A 516 5.66 -43.73 35.71
N LYS A 517 5.26 -43.34 36.92
CA LYS A 517 5.95 -42.32 37.71
C LYS A 517 7.42 -42.65 38.01
N ASP A 518 7.77 -43.95 38.03
CA ASP A 518 9.14 -44.46 38.20
C ASP A 518 9.97 -44.47 36.89
N GLY A 519 9.41 -43.91 35.79
CA GLY A 519 10.06 -43.81 34.49
C GLY A 519 10.14 -45.12 33.70
N LYS A 520 9.67 -46.26 34.23
CA LYS A 520 9.78 -47.56 33.56
C LYS A 520 8.59 -47.78 32.61
N PRO A 521 8.81 -47.96 31.29
CA PRO A 521 7.74 -48.23 30.37
C PRO A 521 7.21 -49.68 30.45
N LYS A 522 5.94 -49.88 30.12
CA LYS A 522 5.32 -51.20 29.96
C LYS A 522 4.46 -51.22 28.71
N GLU A 523 4.76 -52.11 27.77
CA GLU A 523 3.92 -52.38 26.62
C GLU A 523 2.69 -53.18 26.95
N ILE A 524 1.56 -52.83 26.39
CA ILE A 524 0.28 -53.52 26.49
C ILE A 524 -0.30 -53.72 25.09
N GLY A 525 -0.63 -54.98 24.75
CA GLY A 525 -1.39 -55.27 23.53
C GLY A 525 -2.85 -54.85 23.68
N LEU A 526 -3.35 -54.01 22.83
CA LEU A 526 -4.71 -53.47 22.91
C LEU A 526 -5.79 -54.56 22.64
N GLY A 527 -5.46 -55.56 21.83
CA GLY A 527 -6.33 -56.73 21.61
C GLY A 527 -6.65 -57.56 22.87
N ASN A 528 -5.83 -57.42 23.93
CA ASN A 528 -6.06 -58.07 25.21
C ASN A 528 -6.98 -57.28 26.15
N ILE A 529 -7.39 -56.08 25.75
CA ILE A 529 -8.28 -55.21 26.51
C ILE A 529 -9.69 -55.34 25.91
N ARG A 530 -10.66 -55.63 26.75
CA ARG A 530 -12.07 -55.75 26.31
C ARG A 530 -12.52 -54.43 25.71
N LEU A 531 -13.08 -54.50 24.50
CA LEU A 531 -13.77 -53.37 23.87
C LEU A 531 -14.95 -52.92 24.75
N CYS A 532 -15.05 -51.65 24.97
CA CYS A 532 -16.09 -51.02 25.77
C CYS A 532 -16.82 -49.94 24.98
N ASN A 533 -18.02 -49.57 25.43
CA ASN A 533 -18.71 -48.39 24.93
C ASN A 533 -18.19 -47.12 25.64
N ARG A 534 -18.35 -45.98 24.99
CA ARG A 534 -17.99 -44.67 25.58
C ARG A 534 -18.65 -44.48 26.96
N GLY A 535 -17.93 -43.86 27.88
CA GLY A 535 -18.42 -43.57 29.24
C GLY A 535 -18.28 -44.74 30.24
N ALA A 536 -17.70 -45.86 29.84
CA ALA A 536 -17.39 -46.95 30.77
C ALA A 536 -16.13 -46.61 31.66
N GLN A 537 -15.97 -47.33 32.79
CA GLN A 537 -14.84 -47.14 33.68
C GLN A 537 -13.53 -47.78 33.19
N GLY A 538 -13.60 -48.68 32.23
CA GLY A 538 -12.48 -49.48 31.76
C GLY A 538 -12.08 -50.62 32.69
N VAL A 539 -11.00 -51.31 32.31
CA VAL A 539 -10.43 -52.46 33.03
C VAL A 539 -9.08 -52.07 33.70
N ILE A 540 -8.69 -52.83 34.70
CA ILE A 540 -7.39 -52.56 35.37
C ILE A 540 -6.23 -53.04 34.49
N VAL A 541 -5.42 -52.13 34.03
CA VAL A 541 -4.22 -52.36 33.20
C VAL A 541 -2.91 -52.27 34.06
N SER A 542 -3.01 -51.61 35.24
CA SER A 542 -1.96 -51.54 36.24
C SER A 542 -2.54 -51.51 37.65
N LYS A 543 -2.12 -52.45 38.51
CA LYS A 543 -2.65 -52.59 39.88
C LYS A 543 -1.88 -51.76 40.94
N ARG A 544 -0.61 -51.45 40.71
CA ARG A 544 0.28 -50.89 41.75
C ARG A 544 1.02 -49.62 41.36
N ARG A 545 0.99 -49.24 40.09
CA ARG A 545 1.75 -48.10 39.58
C ARG A 545 0.83 -47.06 38.97
N LYS A 546 1.09 -45.79 39.33
CA LYS A 546 0.36 -44.68 38.71
C LYS A 546 0.92 -44.40 37.30
N ILE A 547 0.02 -44.34 36.32
CA ILE A 547 0.36 -44.01 34.92
C ILE A 547 0.52 -42.50 34.81
N THR A 548 1.58 -42.06 34.14
CA THR A 548 1.88 -40.65 33.91
C THR A 548 1.56 -40.24 32.46
N THR A 549 1.86 -41.13 31.49
CA THR A 549 1.56 -40.88 30.08
C THR A 549 1.32 -42.18 29.30
N VAL A 550 0.75 -42.09 28.12
CA VAL A 550 0.54 -43.17 27.17
C VAL A 550 1.18 -42.79 25.84
N GLU A 551 2.03 -43.66 25.30
CA GLU A 551 2.75 -43.54 24.05
C GLU A 551 2.35 -44.61 23.03
#